data_8c68ffe144ac66803c3200786e17c1fe
#
_entry.id   8c68ffe144ac66803c3200786e17c1fe
#
_cell.length_a   1.000
_cell.length_b   1.000
_cell.length_c   1.000
_cell.angle_alpha   90.00
_cell.angle_beta   90.00
_cell.angle_gamma   90.00
#
_symmetry.space_group_name_H-M   'P 1'
#
loop_
_entity.id
_entity.type
_entity.pdbx_description
1 polymer ?
#
loop_
_entity_poly.entity_id
_entity_poly.type
_entity_poly.pdbx_seq_one_letter_code
_entity_poly.pdbx_strand_id
1 'polypeptide(L)'
;MLKSVSRSVLSLCGLFLVGCATTQGPTSSGDCQRVAEENRQLRATLTQAQRALEKDQATFQEMDSALKTSARQFALLREDLAFYRNIIAPPDGKSGLRIQSLGIQPAGASNVYSYKLMLVQSITHTTGIRGTATLQVAGLYNGRDEVVRFPAGNEPPKLVSLKYFQEIGGKFTLPRDFKPRSVRVTVARLDGTRTVERTFDWPAM
;
A
#
# COMPACT_ATOMS: atom_id res chain seq x y z
N MET A 1 -46.39 -39.82 -28.23
CA MET A 1 -47.47 -40.79 -27.96
C MET A 1 -48.71 -39.96 -27.71
N LEU A 2 -49.51 -39.73 -28.74
CA LEU A 2 -50.70 -40.44 -29.21
C LEU A 2 -51.72 -40.62 -28.11
N LYS A 3 -52.85 -39.97 -28.21
CA LYS A 3 -54.17 -40.35 -28.75
C LYS A 3 -55.17 -39.36 -28.17
N SER A 4 -55.89 -38.49 -28.86
CA SER A 4 -57.04 -38.81 -29.73
C SER A 4 -58.17 -39.54 -29.03
N VAL A 5 -59.31 -38.93 -29.05
CA VAL A 5 -60.70 -39.46 -29.24
C VAL A 5 -61.65 -38.37 -28.79
N SER A 6 -62.36 -37.72 -29.62
CA SER A 6 -63.48 -37.99 -30.51
C SER A 6 -64.85 -37.68 -29.90
N ARG A 7 -65.47 -36.68 -30.50
CA ARG A 7 -66.77 -36.63 -31.16
C ARG A 7 -68.03 -37.02 -30.39
N SER A 8 -68.95 -36.11 -30.53
CA SER A 8 -70.39 -36.25 -30.78
C SER A 8 -71.30 -36.41 -29.57
N VAL A 9 -72.29 -35.52 -29.48
CA VAL A 9 -73.61 -35.78 -29.90
C VAL A 9 -74.45 -34.51 -29.75
N LEU A 10 -75.00 -34.12 -30.82
CA LEU A 10 -76.18 -33.35 -31.18
C LEU A 10 -77.37 -33.34 -30.17
N SER A 11 -78.00 -32.17 -30.19
CA SER A 11 -79.46 -31.94 -30.29
C SER A 11 -80.28 -32.02 -29.03
N LEU A 12 -80.83 -30.92 -28.60
CA LEU A 12 -82.29 -30.72 -28.64
C LEU A 12 -82.70 -29.29 -28.35
N CYS A 13 -83.58 -28.78 -29.24
CA CYS A 13 -84.38 -27.57 -29.21
C CYS A 13 -85.05 -27.33 -27.85
N GLY A 14 -85.11 -26.07 -27.43
CA GLY A 14 -85.98 -25.59 -26.38
C GLY A 14 -86.02 -24.06 -26.38
N LEU A 15 -86.96 -23.48 -27.16
CA LEU A 15 -87.32 -22.06 -27.06
C LEU A 15 -87.79 -21.74 -25.63
N PHE A 16 -87.05 -20.83 -24.97
CA PHE A 16 -87.61 -20.01 -23.90
C PHE A 16 -87.15 -18.56 -24.16
N LEU A 17 -88.07 -17.84 -24.78
CA LEU A 17 -88.09 -16.36 -24.76
C LEU A 17 -88.53 -15.96 -23.36
N VAL A 18 -87.61 -15.56 -22.49
CA VAL A 18 -87.90 -14.80 -21.28
C VAL A 18 -87.00 -13.57 -21.32
N GLY A 19 -87.70 -12.45 -21.26
CA GLY A 19 -87.22 -11.10 -21.40
C GLY A 19 -86.00 -10.76 -20.53
N CYS A 20 -84.97 -10.26 -21.18
CA CYS A 20 -83.91 -9.49 -20.52
C CYS A 20 -84.48 -8.16 -20.09
N ALA A 21 -84.91 -8.08 -18.84
CA ALA A 21 -85.11 -6.79 -18.16
C ALA A 21 -83.70 -6.20 -18.04
N THR A 22 -83.37 -5.25 -18.89
CA THR A 22 -82.17 -4.42 -18.74
C THR A 22 -82.35 -3.55 -17.52
N THR A 23 -81.90 -4.02 -16.37
CA THR A 23 -81.57 -3.18 -15.22
C THR A 23 -80.31 -2.38 -15.57
N GLN A 24 -80.41 -1.29 -16.30
CA GLN A 24 -79.43 -0.27 -16.35
C GLN A 24 -79.38 0.44 -15.00
N GLY A 25 -78.49 -0.07 -14.12
CA GLY A 25 -78.12 0.66 -12.91
C GLY A 25 -77.34 1.91 -13.34
N PRO A 26 -77.57 3.09 -12.78
CA PRO A 26 -76.92 4.36 -13.14
C PRO A 26 -75.49 4.50 -12.55
N THR A 27 -74.74 3.45 -12.40
CA THR A 27 -73.47 3.45 -11.64
C THR A 27 -72.21 3.20 -12.50
N SER A 28 -72.29 2.89 -13.80
CA SER A 28 -71.11 2.39 -14.50
C SER A 28 -70.13 3.49 -15.06
N SER A 29 -70.61 4.69 -15.29
CA SER A 29 -69.77 5.77 -15.86
C SER A 29 -68.82 6.42 -14.82
N GLY A 30 -69.34 6.66 -13.61
CA GLY A 30 -68.52 7.26 -12.53
C GLY A 30 -67.48 6.31 -11.98
N ASP A 31 -67.82 5.02 -11.87
CA ASP A 31 -66.90 4.02 -11.42
C ASP A 31 -65.80 3.72 -12.41
N CYS A 32 -66.09 3.71 -13.72
CA CYS A 32 -65.05 3.56 -14.76
C CYS A 32 -64.11 4.76 -14.78
N GLN A 33 -64.54 5.97 -14.58
CA GLN A 33 -63.70 7.16 -14.48
C GLN A 33 -62.82 7.12 -13.23
N ARG A 34 -63.35 6.74 -12.10
CA ARG A 34 -62.61 6.58 -10.85
C ARG A 34 -61.51 5.53 -10.98
N VAL A 35 -61.82 4.36 -11.50
CA VAL A 35 -60.83 3.28 -11.76
C VAL A 35 -59.75 3.71 -12.78
N ALA A 36 -60.13 4.47 -13.81
CA ALA A 36 -59.18 4.97 -14.78
C ALA A 36 -58.23 6.00 -14.16
N GLU A 37 -58.71 6.85 -13.26
CA GLU A 37 -57.88 7.82 -12.55
C GLU A 37 -56.95 7.12 -11.55
N GLU A 38 -57.45 6.16 -10.78
CA GLU A 38 -56.64 5.36 -9.88
C GLU A 38 -55.56 4.56 -10.61
N ASN A 39 -55.86 4.00 -11.80
CA ASN A 39 -54.86 3.37 -12.65
C ASN A 39 -53.79 4.35 -13.13
N ARG A 40 -54.12 5.56 -13.47
CA ARG A 40 -53.13 6.59 -13.83
C ARG A 40 -52.22 6.94 -12.67
N GLN A 41 -52.80 7.12 -11.48
CA GLN A 41 -52.03 7.42 -10.26
C GLN A 41 -51.11 6.28 -9.88
N LEU A 42 -51.59 5.03 -9.93
CA LEU A 42 -50.80 3.84 -9.65
C LEU A 42 -49.63 3.70 -10.65
N ARG A 43 -49.90 3.92 -11.95
CA ARG A 43 -48.83 3.88 -12.97
C ARG A 43 -47.78 4.96 -12.73
N ALA A 44 -48.18 6.19 -12.40
CA ALA A 44 -47.29 7.28 -12.05
C ALA A 44 -46.41 6.96 -10.85
N THR A 45 -47.04 6.42 -9.75
CA THR A 45 -46.33 6.00 -8.54
C THR A 45 -45.34 4.87 -8.85
N LEU A 46 -45.76 3.89 -9.62
CA LEU A 46 -44.90 2.76 -10.03
C LEU A 46 -43.66 3.25 -10.82
N THR A 47 -43.90 4.16 -11.79
CA THR A 47 -42.81 4.75 -12.58
C THR A 47 -41.85 5.56 -11.69
N GLN A 48 -42.38 6.29 -10.72
CA GLN A 48 -41.54 7.04 -9.77
C GLN A 48 -40.74 6.11 -8.87
N ALA A 49 -41.36 5.02 -8.36
CA ALA A 49 -40.67 4.01 -7.54
C ALA A 49 -39.57 3.29 -8.32
N GLN A 50 -39.85 2.95 -9.60
CA GLN A 50 -38.82 2.34 -10.46
C GLN A 50 -37.61 3.26 -10.67
N ARG A 51 -37.84 4.55 -10.97
CA ARG A 51 -36.75 5.53 -11.13
C ARG A 51 -35.97 5.75 -9.84
N ALA A 52 -36.64 5.74 -8.70
CA ALA A 52 -35.98 5.82 -7.40
C ALA A 52 -35.08 4.60 -7.17
N LEU A 53 -35.58 3.40 -7.43
CA LEU A 53 -34.82 2.17 -7.31
C LEU A 53 -33.59 2.14 -8.24
N GLU A 54 -33.74 2.54 -9.50
CA GLU A 54 -32.61 2.63 -10.44
C GLU A 54 -31.55 3.61 -9.96
N LYS A 55 -31.95 4.76 -9.43
CA LYS A 55 -31.03 5.75 -8.87
C LYS A 55 -30.30 5.20 -7.64
N ASP A 56 -31.03 4.53 -6.74
CA ASP A 56 -30.45 3.93 -5.54
C ASP A 56 -29.45 2.84 -5.91
N GLN A 57 -29.77 1.98 -6.89
CA GLN A 57 -28.85 0.95 -7.39
C GLN A 57 -27.58 1.57 -7.99
N ALA A 58 -27.69 2.62 -8.80
CA ALA A 58 -26.55 3.32 -9.35
C ALA A 58 -25.68 3.93 -8.24
N THR A 59 -26.30 4.57 -7.25
CA THR A 59 -25.59 5.13 -6.10
C THR A 59 -24.87 4.04 -5.28
N PHE A 60 -25.51 2.90 -5.06
CA PHE A 60 -24.86 1.76 -4.39
C PHE A 60 -23.64 1.24 -5.14
N GLN A 61 -23.72 1.13 -6.47
CA GLN A 61 -22.59 0.71 -7.30
C GLN A 61 -21.44 1.70 -7.23
N GLU A 62 -21.73 2.98 -7.24
CA GLU A 62 -20.72 4.03 -7.10
C GLU A 62 -20.05 3.99 -5.73
N MET A 63 -20.83 3.88 -4.66
CA MET A 63 -20.31 3.74 -3.29
C MET A 63 -19.46 2.48 -3.11
N ASP A 64 -19.89 1.34 -3.64
CA ASP A 64 -19.13 0.08 -3.58
C ASP A 64 -17.79 0.20 -4.31
N SER A 65 -17.77 0.83 -5.49
CA SER A 65 -16.55 1.07 -6.24
C SER A 65 -15.59 2.02 -5.52
N ALA A 66 -16.12 3.09 -4.93
CA ALA A 66 -15.34 4.03 -4.13
C ALA A 66 -14.74 3.37 -2.88
N LEU A 67 -15.54 2.53 -2.20
CA LEU A 67 -15.09 1.77 -1.03
C LEU A 67 -13.96 0.80 -1.39
N LYS A 68 -14.10 0.05 -2.49
CA LYS A 68 -13.07 -0.87 -2.99
C LYS A 68 -11.78 -0.13 -3.35
N THR A 69 -11.89 1.03 -3.97
CA THR A 69 -10.74 1.88 -4.32
C THR A 69 -10.02 2.37 -3.07
N SER A 70 -10.78 2.88 -2.10
CA SER A 70 -10.25 3.32 -0.81
C SER A 70 -9.56 2.18 -0.06
N ALA A 71 -10.17 1.00 -0.01
CA ALA A 71 -9.58 -0.17 0.64
C ALA A 71 -8.23 -0.58 0.01
N ARG A 72 -8.12 -0.51 -1.32
CA ARG A 72 -6.84 -0.77 -2.02
C ARG A 72 -5.79 0.27 -1.66
N GLN A 73 -6.14 1.55 -1.64
CA GLN A 73 -5.22 2.61 -1.24
C GLN A 73 -4.73 2.44 0.19
N PHE A 74 -5.62 2.09 1.12
CA PHE A 74 -5.24 1.78 2.51
C PHE A 74 -4.30 0.59 2.61
N ALA A 75 -4.51 -0.46 1.81
CA ALA A 75 -3.62 -1.63 1.78
C ALA A 75 -2.22 -1.25 1.32
N LEU A 76 -2.10 -0.51 0.21
CA LEU A 76 -0.80 -0.01 -0.29
C LEU A 76 -0.10 0.88 0.74
N LEU A 77 -0.83 1.82 1.34
CA LEU A 77 -0.25 2.72 2.35
C LEU A 77 0.25 1.95 3.59
N ARG A 78 -0.45 0.88 3.99
CA ARG A 78 0.00 0.00 5.09
C ARG A 78 1.26 -0.77 4.72
N GLU A 79 1.37 -1.23 3.49
CA GLU A 79 2.56 -1.92 2.98
C GLU A 79 3.76 -0.98 2.98
N ASP A 80 3.60 0.24 2.45
CA ASP A 80 4.62 1.28 2.47
C ASP A 80 5.05 1.61 3.91
N LEU A 81 4.10 1.80 4.81
CA LEU A 81 4.39 2.06 6.21
C LEU A 81 5.11 0.90 6.89
N ALA A 82 4.76 -0.35 6.58
CA ALA A 82 5.44 -1.53 7.10
C ALA A 82 6.88 -1.60 6.57
N PHE A 83 7.08 -1.30 5.29
CA PHE A 83 8.40 -1.20 4.68
C PHE A 83 9.26 -0.12 5.37
N TYR A 84 8.75 1.10 5.53
CA TYR A 84 9.46 2.17 6.24
C TYR A 84 9.75 1.82 7.69
N ARG A 85 8.79 1.21 8.41
CA ARG A 85 9.02 0.77 9.79
C ARG A 85 10.11 -0.28 9.90
N ASN A 86 10.18 -1.23 8.99
CA ASN A 86 11.23 -2.25 8.97
C ASN A 86 12.61 -1.66 8.69
N ILE A 87 12.68 -0.57 7.91
CA ILE A 87 13.94 0.14 7.67
C ILE A 87 14.36 0.98 8.89
N ILE A 88 13.41 1.71 9.48
CA ILE A 88 13.69 2.72 10.53
C ILE A 88 13.67 2.11 11.94
N ALA A 89 12.79 1.16 12.20
CA ALA A 89 12.61 0.51 13.50
C ALA A 89 12.31 -0.99 13.34
N PRO A 90 13.30 -1.81 12.98
CA PRO A 90 13.07 -3.25 12.88
C PRO A 90 12.71 -3.85 14.23
N PRO A 91 11.97 -4.98 14.22
CA PRO A 91 11.34 -5.59 15.39
C PRO A 91 12.31 -6.17 16.43
N ASP A 92 13.62 -6.21 16.15
CA ASP A 92 14.65 -6.81 17.02
C ASP A 92 14.89 -6.05 18.33
N GLY A 93 14.05 -5.09 18.70
CA GLY A 93 14.06 -4.42 20.01
C GLY A 93 15.34 -3.63 20.34
N LYS A 94 16.29 -3.55 19.42
CA LYS A 94 17.54 -2.79 19.60
C LYS A 94 17.27 -1.33 19.31
N SER A 95 16.70 -0.65 20.31
CA SER A 95 16.53 0.80 20.30
C SER A 95 17.91 1.48 20.27
N GLY A 96 18.08 2.41 19.36
CA GLY A 96 19.28 3.23 19.30
C GLY A 96 19.82 3.48 17.91
N LEU A 97 21.07 3.94 17.89
CA LEU A 97 21.82 4.19 16.66
C LEU A 97 22.14 2.87 15.94
N ARG A 98 21.98 2.87 14.62
CA ARG A 98 22.35 1.75 13.75
C ARG A 98 23.05 2.24 12.48
N ILE A 99 23.97 1.42 12.01
CA ILE A 99 24.60 1.56 10.71
C ILE A 99 23.72 0.81 9.70
N GLN A 100 23.00 1.56 8.86
CA GLN A 100 22.01 0.99 7.93
C GLN A 100 22.70 0.41 6.70
N SER A 101 23.52 1.19 6.03
CA SER A 101 24.24 0.77 4.81
C SER A 101 25.54 1.52 4.63
N LEU A 102 26.46 0.91 3.88
CA LEU A 102 27.69 1.51 3.40
C LEU A 102 27.79 1.22 1.90
N GLY A 103 27.79 2.27 1.09
CA GLY A 103 28.11 2.19 -0.34
C GLY A 103 29.53 2.66 -0.57
N ILE A 104 30.29 1.94 -1.38
CA ILE A 104 31.67 2.30 -1.79
C ILE A 104 31.73 2.22 -3.30
N GLN A 105 32.35 3.23 -3.92
CA GLN A 105 32.50 3.32 -5.38
C GLN A 105 33.88 3.89 -5.73
N PRO A 106 34.49 3.49 -6.84
CA PRO A 106 35.70 4.12 -7.35
C PRO A 106 35.48 5.62 -7.60
N ALA A 107 36.47 6.44 -7.29
CA ALA A 107 36.38 7.89 -7.40
C ALA A 107 37.59 8.51 -8.16
N GLY A 108 37.71 8.13 -9.42
CA GLY A 108 38.73 8.68 -10.35
C GLY A 108 40.02 7.82 -10.42
N ALA A 109 41.01 8.04 -9.58
CA ALA A 109 42.26 7.27 -9.59
C ALA A 109 42.02 5.83 -9.07
N SER A 110 42.85 4.89 -9.49
CA SER A 110 42.67 3.45 -9.24
C SER A 110 42.66 3.03 -7.77
N ASN A 111 43.14 3.87 -6.86
CA ASN A 111 43.17 3.61 -5.43
C ASN A 111 42.35 4.60 -4.58
N VAL A 112 41.57 5.48 -5.25
CA VAL A 112 40.69 6.46 -4.57
C VAL A 112 39.24 5.97 -4.63
N TYR A 113 38.60 5.99 -3.51
CA TYR A 113 37.20 5.53 -3.33
C TYR A 113 36.35 6.62 -2.68
N SER A 114 35.12 6.74 -3.14
CA SER A 114 34.09 7.51 -2.45
C SER A 114 33.22 6.56 -1.65
N TYR A 115 32.74 7.02 -0.49
CA TYR A 115 31.82 6.25 0.32
C TYR A 115 30.59 7.07 0.72
N LYS A 116 29.49 6.37 0.93
CA LYS A 116 28.25 6.87 1.51
C LYS A 116 27.83 5.95 2.65
N LEU A 117 27.86 6.48 3.86
CA LEU A 117 27.46 5.78 5.07
C LEU A 117 26.10 6.31 5.51
N MET A 118 25.12 5.42 5.65
CA MET A 118 23.80 5.78 6.16
C MET A 118 23.62 5.28 7.59
N LEU A 119 23.35 6.24 8.48
CA LEU A 119 23.06 6.00 9.88
C LEU A 119 21.59 6.28 10.14
N VAL A 120 20.95 5.45 10.96
CA VAL A 120 19.55 5.62 11.38
C VAL A 120 19.44 5.47 12.89
N GLN A 121 18.51 6.23 13.47
CA GLN A 121 18.13 6.12 14.87
C GLN A 121 16.69 5.64 14.97
N SER A 122 16.41 4.70 15.89
CA SER A 122 15.04 4.28 16.17
C SER A 122 14.18 5.46 16.61
N ILE A 123 12.95 5.53 16.09
CA ILE A 123 12.00 6.62 16.33
C ILE A 123 11.58 6.76 17.80
N THR A 124 11.81 5.73 18.63
CA THR A 124 11.48 5.75 20.05
C THR A 124 12.29 6.76 20.88
N HIS A 125 13.36 7.33 20.30
CA HIS A 125 14.20 8.31 20.99
C HIS A 125 13.99 9.72 20.43
N THR A 126 13.57 10.63 21.28
CA THR A 126 13.37 12.05 20.96
C THR A 126 14.67 12.86 20.95
N THR A 127 15.72 12.34 21.58
CA THR A 127 17.00 13.03 21.73
C THR A 127 17.93 12.72 20.56
N GLY A 128 18.49 13.76 19.94
CA GLY A 128 19.50 13.62 18.89
C GLY A 128 20.79 12.98 19.40
N ILE A 129 21.41 12.14 18.58
CA ILE A 129 22.69 11.48 18.86
C ILE A 129 23.82 12.34 18.30
N ARG A 130 24.84 12.58 19.11
CA ARG A 130 26.13 13.14 18.68
C ARG A 130 27.21 12.08 18.84
N GLY A 131 28.11 12.03 17.88
CA GLY A 131 29.18 11.03 17.89
C GLY A 131 30.21 11.25 16.81
N THR A 132 31.05 10.24 16.63
CA THR A 132 32.08 10.22 15.60
C THR A 132 32.04 8.88 14.85
N ALA A 133 32.27 8.93 13.55
CA ALA A 133 32.35 7.74 12.71
C ALA A 133 33.75 7.54 12.16
N THR A 134 34.21 6.31 12.20
CA THR A 134 35.48 5.85 11.62
C THR A 134 35.26 4.63 10.75
N LEU A 135 36.09 4.47 9.73
CA LEU A 135 36.10 3.31 8.84
C LEU A 135 37.45 2.60 8.97
N GLN A 136 37.43 1.28 8.93
CA GLN A 136 38.61 0.43 8.91
C GLN A 136 38.47 -0.51 7.73
N VAL A 137 39.38 -0.41 6.76
CA VAL A 137 39.42 -1.30 5.61
C VAL A 137 40.43 -2.39 5.88
N ALA A 138 39.97 -3.61 5.98
CA ALA A 138 40.82 -4.79 6.13
C ALA A 138 41.07 -5.43 4.76
N GLY A 139 42.27 -5.86 4.53
CA GLY A 139 42.70 -6.47 3.26
C GLY A 139 44.10 -7.00 3.28
N LEU A 140 44.63 -7.30 2.12
CA LEU A 140 46.01 -7.76 1.93
C LEU A 140 46.89 -6.65 1.35
N TYR A 141 48.02 -6.40 1.99
CA TYR A 141 49.07 -5.52 1.47
C TYR A 141 50.40 -6.30 1.42
N ASN A 142 50.97 -6.41 0.27
CA ASN A 142 52.20 -7.23 0.05
C ASN A 142 52.06 -8.66 0.61
N GLY A 143 50.87 -9.28 0.49
CA GLY A 143 50.62 -10.63 0.96
C GLY A 143 50.39 -10.80 2.46
N ARG A 144 50.33 -9.70 3.24
CA ARG A 144 50.09 -9.69 4.66
C ARG A 144 48.73 -9.04 4.96
N ASP A 145 48.05 -9.53 5.97
CA ASP A 145 46.79 -8.91 6.44
C ASP A 145 47.10 -7.54 7.07
N GLU A 146 46.44 -6.49 6.57
CA GLU A 146 46.61 -5.14 7.04
C GLU A 146 45.27 -4.42 7.15
N VAL A 147 45.21 -3.45 8.06
CA VAL A 147 43.99 -2.64 8.32
C VAL A 147 44.34 -1.17 8.17
N VAL A 148 43.71 -0.53 7.19
CA VAL A 148 43.83 0.90 6.96
C VAL A 148 42.63 1.63 7.60
N ARG A 149 42.92 2.67 8.40
CA ARG A 149 41.89 3.44 9.12
C ARG A 149 41.63 4.77 8.44
N PHE A 150 40.37 5.20 8.48
CA PHE A 150 39.92 6.49 7.97
C PHE A 150 39.01 7.19 8.98
N PRO A 151 39.17 8.50 9.20
CA PRO A 151 40.22 9.35 8.62
C PRO A 151 41.63 8.88 9.00
N ALA A 152 42.61 9.16 8.12
CA ALA A 152 43.97 8.71 8.32
C ALA A 152 44.78 9.68 9.21
N GLY A 153 45.72 9.16 9.98
CA GLY A 153 46.63 9.97 10.79
C GLY A 153 45.93 10.89 11.79
N ASN A 154 46.25 12.19 11.75
CA ASN A 154 45.71 13.21 12.64
C ASN A 154 44.45 13.88 12.12
N GLU A 155 43.84 13.42 11.03
CA GLU A 155 42.58 13.96 10.55
C GLU A 155 41.45 13.69 11.58
N PRO A 156 40.59 14.70 11.84
CA PRO A 156 39.50 14.53 12.79
C PRO A 156 38.48 13.51 12.28
N PRO A 157 37.94 12.67 13.17
CA PRO A 157 36.91 11.72 12.79
C PRO A 157 35.67 12.43 12.25
N LYS A 158 34.91 11.75 11.41
CA LYS A 158 33.68 12.31 10.83
C LYS A 158 32.63 12.50 11.91
N LEU A 159 32.13 13.73 12.05
CA LEU A 159 31.11 14.06 13.04
C LEU A 159 29.75 13.44 12.67
N VAL A 160 29.13 12.87 13.65
CA VAL A 160 27.76 12.34 13.60
C VAL A 160 26.85 13.23 14.42
N SER A 161 25.77 13.73 13.81
CA SER A 161 24.72 14.48 14.49
C SER A 161 23.39 14.14 13.83
N LEU A 162 22.69 13.13 14.37
CA LEU A 162 21.43 12.69 13.78
C LEU A 162 20.31 12.64 14.81
N LYS A 163 19.09 12.93 14.32
CA LYS A 163 17.86 12.76 15.07
C LYS A 163 17.08 11.52 14.59
N TYR A 164 17.05 11.30 13.29
CA TYR A 164 16.37 10.17 12.67
C TYR A 164 17.28 9.40 11.71
N PHE A 165 17.89 10.09 10.78
CA PHE A 165 18.87 9.54 9.85
C PHE A 165 19.92 10.59 9.49
N GLN A 166 21.11 10.13 9.08
CA GLN A 166 22.18 10.97 8.55
C GLN A 166 22.95 10.18 7.48
N GLU A 167 23.20 10.83 6.36
CA GLU A 167 24.15 10.36 5.35
C GLU A 167 25.49 11.05 5.58
N ILE A 168 26.57 10.28 5.65
CA ILE A 168 27.93 10.75 5.78
C ILE A 168 28.70 10.28 4.55
N GLY A 169 29.15 11.21 3.74
CA GLY A 169 29.97 10.94 2.56
C GLY A 169 31.42 11.41 2.73
N GLY A 170 32.29 10.80 1.95
CA GLY A 170 33.68 11.20 1.89
C GLY A 170 34.45 10.43 0.84
N LYS A 171 35.73 10.74 0.74
CA LYS A 171 36.70 10.01 -0.10
C LYS A 171 37.82 9.49 0.78
N PHE A 172 38.40 8.37 0.39
CA PHE A 172 39.60 7.84 1.02
C PHE A 172 40.49 7.20 -0.04
N THR A 173 41.77 7.11 0.28
CA THR A 173 42.77 6.56 -0.62
C THR A 173 43.40 5.34 0.05
N LEU A 174 43.39 4.21 -0.60
CA LEU A 174 44.12 3.01 -0.17
C LEU A 174 45.55 3.03 -0.65
N PRO A 175 46.49 2.34 -0.01
CA PRO A 175 47.82 2.13 -0.54
C PRO A 175 47.78 1.45 -1.94
N ARG A 176 48.75 1.72 -2.78
CA ARG A 176 48.86 1.00 -4.05
C ARG A 176 49.07 -0.49 -3.76
N ASP A 177 48.47 -1.35 -4.56
CA ASP A 177 48.52 -2.82 -4.42
C ASP A 177 47.80 -3.38 -3.16
N PHE A 178 47.06 -2.53 -2.41
CA PHE A 178 46.19 -3.00 -1.35
C PHE A 178 44.96 -3.70 -1.93
N LYS A 179 44.73 -4.95 -1.49
CA LYS A 179 43.56 -5.76 -1.91
C LYS A 179 42.54 -5.79 -0.80
N PRO A 180 41.52 -4.89 -0.83
CA PRO A 180 40.52 -4.80 0.22
C PRO A 180 39.60 -6.01 0.22
N ARG A 181 39.22 -6.47 1.42
CA ARG A 181 38.27 -7.59 1.63
C ARG A 181 37.01 -7.18 2.35
N SER A 182 37.15 -6.34 3.36
CA SER A 182 36.01 -5.91 4.15
C SER A 182 36.21 -4.52 4.73
N VAL A 183 35.11 -3.88 5.11
CA VAL A 183 35.11 -2.57 5.77
C VAL A 183 34.34 -2.64 7.06
N ARG A 184 34.99 -2.33 8.17
CA ARG A 184 34.34 -2.16 9.45
C ARG A 184 34.07 -0.67 9.68
N VAL A 185 32.82 -0.36 9.98
CA VAL A 185 32.38 0.98 10.40
C VAL A 185 32.17 0.96 11.90
N THR A 186 32.75 1.92 12.58
CA THR A 186 32.57 2.11 14.02
C THR A 186 32.03 3.51 14.26
N VAL A 187 30.91 3.60 14.98
CA VAL A 187 30.29 4.87 15.40
C VAL A 187 30.32 4.94 16.92
N ALA A 188 31.14 5.84 17.45
CA ALA A 188 31.24 6.11 18.86
C ALA A 188 30.38 7.32 19.23
N ARG A 189 29.55 7.20 20.28
CA ARG A 189 28.72 8.31 20.78
C ARG A 189 29.56 9.18 21.74
N LEU A 190 29.35 10.49 21.67
CA LEU A 190 30.03 11.43 22.57
C LEU A 190 29.59 11.32 24.04
N ASP A 191 28.42 10.74 24.30
CA ASP A 191 27.95 10.48 25.67
C ASP A 191 28.58 9.24 26.32
N GLY A 192 29.46 8.55 25.60
CA GLY A 192 30.18 7.39 26.11
C GLY A 192 29.35 6.12 26.30
N THR A 193 28.05 6.18 26.01
CA THR A 193 27.13 5.11 26.39
C THR A 193 27.23 3.83 25.52
N ARG A 194 27.53 3.95 24.23
CA ARG A 194 27.61 2.79 23.34
C ARG A 194 28.33 3.12 22.03
N THR A 195 29.23 2.21 21.66
CA THR A 195 29.81 2.14 20.32
C THR A 195 29.02 1.15 19.48
N VAL A 196 28.69 1.54 18.25
CA VAL A 196 28.01 0.66 17.27
C VAL A 196 28.99 0.31 16.17
N GLU A 197 29.13 -0.98 15.89
CA GLU A 197 30.00 -1.48 14.85
C GLU A 197 29.24 -2.35 13.86
N ARG A 198 29.61 -2.25 12.60
CA ARG A 198 29.15 -3.15 11.54
C ARG A 198 30.24 -3.38 10.50
N THR A 199 30.39 -4.63 10.11
CA THR A 199 31.31 -5.01 9.04
C THR A 199 30.53 -5.29 7.76
N PHE A 200 31.05 -4.80 6.66
CA PHE A 200 30.53 -4.99 5.31
C PHE A 200 31.61 -5.65 4.45
N ASP A 201 31.23 -6.56 3.59
CA ASP A 201 32.13 -7.09 2.59
C ASP A 201 32.52 -6.01 1.58
N TRP A 202 33.72 -6.08 1.07
CA TRP A 202 34.14 -5.17 0.01
C TRP A 202 33.32 -5.47 -1.26
N PRO A 203 32.70 -4.45 -1.91
CA PRO A 203 31.90 -4.68 -3.10
C PRO A 203 32.77 -5.25 -4.22
N ALA A 204 32.27 -6.27 -4.91
CA ALA A 204 32.86 -6.76 -6.14
C ALA A 204 32.79 -5.65 -7.20
N MET A 205 33.92 -5.19 -7.69
CA MET A 205 34.02 -4.13 -8.68
C MET A 205 34.56 -4.69 -9.99
#